data_a6c5c0ce9b961af66cc527281fccd36c
#
_entry.id   a6c5c0ce9b961af66cc527281fccd36c
#
_cell.length_a   1.000
_cell.length_b   1.000
_cell.length_c   1.000
_cell.angle_alpha   90.00
_cell.angle_beta   90.00
_cell.angle_gamma   90.00
#
_symmetry.space_group_name_H-M   'P 1'
#
loop_
_entity.id
_entity.type
_entity.pdbx_description
1 polymer ?
#
loop_
_entity_poly.entity_id
_entity_poly.type
_entity_poly.pdbx_seq_one_letter_code
_entity_poly.pdbx_strand_id
1 'polypeptide(L)'
;MTFNVSEFASSGLPLGGARPSLFSVIIDTPSGVPNIGARVSFTCKAAQIPESSISVIEASYFGRKIKLAGTRSFANWTPTILNDEDFQVRHALEVWSNAINRHQANLRETQLTTTQSYRTTATVTQYNKVGVPVRSYEFVNLFPVNLQAIDVNWDTDAIEEFSCEFAYDYWRVAAPTITGTLVV
;
A
#
# COMPACT_ATOMS: atom_id res chain seq x y z
N MET A 1 -10.88 39.05 5.94
CA MET A 1 -10.96 37.66 6.48
C MET A 1 -11.02 37.79 7.99
N THR A 2 -12.13 37.46 8.60
CA THR A 2 -12.27 37.31 10.05
C THR A 2 -11.96 35.87 10.41
N PHE A 3 -11.05 35.64 11.35
CA PHE A 3 -10.80 34.30 11.88
C PHE A 3 -12.02 33.82 12.68
N ASN A 4 -12.94 33.16 12.01
CA ASN A 4 -14.16 32.65 12.64
C ASN A 4 -14.11 31.12 12.65
N VAL A 5 -14.01 30.51 13.85
CA VAL A 5 -13.95 29.06 14.04
C VAL A 5 -15.22 28.36 13.53
N SER A 6 -16.37 29.01 13.65
CA SER A 6 -17.64 28.46 13.15
C SER A 6 -17.68 28.42 11.63
N GLU A 7 -17.14 29.44 10.95
CA GLU A 7 -17.03 29.51 9.51
C GLU A 7 -16.01 28.48 8.99
N PHE A 8 -14.88 28.30 9.68
CA PHE A 8 -13.93 27.25 9.39
C PHE A 8 -14.55 25.85 9.51
N ALA A 9 -15.30 25.59 10.56
CA ALA A 9 -15.97 24.30 10.79
C ALA A 9 -17.04 24.02 9.72
N SER A 10 -17.83 25.02 9.35
CA SER A 10 -18.94 24.83 8.41
C SER A 10 -18.51 24.80 6.94
N SER A 11 -17.51 25.59 6.56
CA SER A 11 -17.08 25.74 5.16
C SER A 11 -15.79 25.02 4.84
N GLY A 12 -14.83 24.97 5.80
CA GLY A 12 -13.52 24.33 5.61
C GLY A 12 -13.54 22.82 5.83
N LEU A 13 -14.26 22.36 6.85
CA LEU A 13 -14.33 20.94 7.23
C LEU A 13 -15.77 20.48 7.54
N PRO A 14 -16.73 20.63 6.60
CA PRO A 14 -18.14 20.32 6.88
C PRO A 14 -18.40 18.87 7.29
N LEU A 15 -17.53 17.95 6.87
CA LEU A 15 -17.59 16.52 7.22
C LEU A 15 -16.64 16.15 8.37
N GLY A 16 -15.99 17.12 9.01
CA GLY A 16 -15.11 16.94 10.16
C GLY A 16 -13.74 16.37 9.86
N GLY A 17 -13.27 16.40 8.61
CA GLY A 17 -11.95 15.96 8.15
C GLY A 17 -11.77 14.44 8.10
N ALA A 18 -10.92 13.99 7.19
CA ALA A 18 -10.56 12.59 7.06
C ALA A 18 -9.68 12.13 8.24
N ARG A 19 -9.88 10.90 8.70
CA ARG A 19 -9.12 10.31 9.81
C ARG A 19 -8.10 9.30 9.26
N PRO A 20 -6.81 9.44 9.59
CA PRO A 20 -5.79 8.51 9.12
C PRO A 20 -5.95 7.09 9.69
N SER A 21 -6.63 6.92 10.82
CA SER A 21 -6.88 5.63 11.45
C SER A 21 -8.01 4.80 10.81
N LEU A 22 -8.82 5.40 9.93
CA LEU A 22 -9.95 4.73 9.29
C LEU A 22 -9.54 4.26 7.89
N PHE A 23 -8.82 3.15 7.82
CA PHE A 23 -8.38 2.56 6.57
C PHE A 23 -8.40 1.03 6.63
N SER A 24 -8.38 0.38 5.47
CA SER A 24 -8.10 -1.04 5.31
C SER A 24 -7.15 -1.25 4.14
N VAL A 25 -6.42 -2.34 4.21
CA VAL A 25 -5.47 -2.77 3.17
C VAL A 25 -5.80 -4.19 2.77
N ILE A 26 -5.92 -4.44 1.48
CA ILE A 26 -6.06 -5.79 0.93
C ILE A 26 -4.88 -6.00 -0.02
N ILE A 27 -4.14 -7.08 0.16
CA ILE A 27 -3.07 -7.50 -0.74
C ILE A 27 -3.48 -8.84 -1.33
N ASP A 28 -3.70 -8.86 -2.63
CA ASP A 28 -3.94 -10.11 -3.34
C ASP A 28 -2.62 -10.88 -3.48
N THR A 29 -2.69 -12.18 -3.56
CA THR A 29 -1.52 -13.05 -3.74
C THR A 29 -1.65 -13.85 -5.05
N PRO A 30 -0.53 -14.10 -5.74
CA PRO A 30 -0.56 -14.89 -6.96
C PRO A 30 -0.89 -16.37 -6.69
N SER A 31 -1.25 -17.08 -7.74
CA SER A 31 -1.52 -18.52 -7.66
C SER A 31 -0.31 -19.29 -7.10
N GLY A 32 -0.54 -20.19 -6.16
CA GLY A 32 0.51 -20.97 -5.50
C GLY A 32 1.09 -20.32 -4.24
N VAL A 33 0.70 -19.10 -3.91
CA VAL A 33 1.01 -18.42 -2.63
C VAL A 33 -0.23 -18.44 -1.74
N PRO A 34 -0.09 -18.70 -0.42
CA PRO A 34 -1.22 -18.63 0.50
C PRO A 34 -1.95 -17.29 0.43
N ASN A 35 -3.29 -17.31 0.44
CA ASN A 35 -4.08 -16.09 0.39
C ASN A 35 -4.09 -15.39 1.75
N ILE A 36 -3.62 -14.15 1.77
CA ILE A 36 -3.51 -13.31 2.97
C ILE A 36 -4.41 -12.06 2.93
N GLY A 37 -5.15 -11.83 1.85
CA GLY A 37 -5.88 -10.57 1.64
C GLY A 37 -6.80 -10.19 2.79
N ALA A 38 -7.61 -11.13 3.26
CA ALA A 38 -8.50 -10.91 4.41
C ALA A 38 -7.73 -10.70 5.72
N ARG A 39 -6.61 -11.41 5.92
CA ARG A 39 -5.81 -11.30 7.14
C ARG A 39 -5.10 -9.95 7.23
N VAL A 40 -4.48 -9.51 6.14
CA VAL A 40 -3.79 -8.22 6.05
C VAL A 40 -4.73 -7.06 6.34
N SER A 41 -6.01 -7.16 6.00
CA SER A 41 -6.99 -6.09 6.29
C SER A 41 -7.14 -5.81 7.78
N PHE A 42 -6.86 -6.77 8.65
CA PHE A 42 -6.92 -6.63 10.11
C PHE A 42 -5.55 -6.41 10.76
N THR A 43 -4.48 -6.93 10.15
CA THR A 43 -3.13 -6.88 10.74
C THR A 43 -2.28 -5.73 10.22
N CYS A 44 -2.69 -5.04 9.16
CA CYS A 44 -1.96 -3.87 8.66
C CYS A 44 -2.14 -2.68 9.62
N LYS A 45 -1.09 -2.38 10.39
CA LYS A 45 -1.05 -1.28 11.36
C LYS A 45 -0.89 0.09 10.70
N ALA A 46 -0.07 0.17 9.67
CA ALA A 46 0.21 1.41 8.96
C ALA A 46 0.42 1.17 7.47
N ALA A 47 -0.12 2.06 6.66
CA ALA A 47 0.09 2.08 5.22
C ALA A 47 0.10 3.52 4.71
N GLN A 48 0.89 3.77 3.68
CA GLN A 48 0.92 5.06 3.01
C GLN A 48 -0.09 5.08 1.86
N ILE A 49 -0.74 6.22 1.67
CA ILE A 49 -1.41 6.54 0.40
C ILE A 49 -0.31 6.74 -0.64
N PRO A 50 -0.42 6.14 -1.84
CA PRO A 50 0.65 6.18 -2.82
C PRO A 50 0.98 7.60 -3.30
N GLU A 51 2.26 7.89 -3.41
CA GLU A 51 2.76 9.11 -4.02
C GLU A 51 3.05 8.93 -5.51
N SER A 52 3.17 10.03 -6.23
CA SER A 52 3.72 10.04 -7.57
C SER A 52 4.53 11.31 -7.79
N SER A 53 5.66 11.21 -8.42
CA SER A 53 6.48 12.37 -8.78
C SER A 53 6.62 12.48 -10.30
N ILE A 54 6.74 13.71 -10.77
CA ILE A 54 7.04 14.03 -12.16
C ILE A 54 8.37 14.78 -12.16
N SER A 55 9.36 14.24 -12.88
CA SER A 55 10.65 14.90 -13.01
C SER A 55 10.51 16.22 -13.79
N VAL A 56 11.43 17.14 -13.55
CA VAL A 56 11.48 18.42 -14.25
C VAL A 56 12.66 18.39 -15.22
N ILE A 57 12.38 18.67 -16.49
CA ILE A 57 13.39 18.86 -17.52
C ILE A 57 13.60 20.37 -17.68
N GLU A 58 14.84 20.83 -17.54
CA GLU A 58 15.19 22.22 -17.73
C GLU A 58 15.79 22.44 -19.12
N ALA A 59 15.14 23.25 -19.94
CA ALA A 59 15.67 23.71 -21.22
C ALA A 59 16.20 25.14 -21.07
N SER A 60 17.44 25.37 -21.50
CA SER A 60 18.06 26.71 -21.46
C SER A 60 17.85 27.44 -22.79
N TYR A 61 17.36 28.67 -22.71
CA TYR A 61 17.20 29.55 -23.87
C TYR A 61 17.63 30.96 -23.51
N PHE A 62 18.66 31.46 -24.17
CA PHE A 62 19.26 32.81 -24.00
C PHE A 62 19.48 33.19 -22.51
N GLY A 63 20.10 32.31 -21.74
CA GLY A 63 20.41 32.58 -20.31
C GLY A 63 19.25 32.40 -19.35
N ARG A 64 18.07 31.99 -19.83
CA ARG A 64 16.91 31.63 -18.99
C ARG A 64 16.59 30.13 -19.10
N LYS A 65 16.19 29.54 -17.99
CA LYS A 65 15.74 28.15 -17.94
C LYS A 65 14.23 28.08 -17.98
N ILE A 66 13.70 27.23 -18.85
CA ILE A 66 12.29 26.89 -18.95
C ILE A 66 12.14 25.49 -18.36
N LYS A 67 11.18 25.31 -17.45
CA LYS A 67 10.86 24.03 -16.84
C LYS A 67 9.76 23.32 -17.62
N LEU A 68 10.05 22.09 -18.05
CA LEU A 68 9.13 21.20 -18.74
C LEU A 68 8.84 19.98 -17.87
N ALA A 69 7.64 19.42 -17.99
CA ALA A 69 7.30 18.17 -17.31
C ALA A 69 8.06 17.00 -17.98
N GLY A 70 8.73 16.20 -17.16
CA GLY A 70 9.46 15.01 -17.58
C GLY A 70 8.70 13.71 -17.28
N THR A 71 9.45 12.67 -16.97
CA THR A 71 8.92 11.32 -16.71
C THR A 71 8.30 11.22 -15.32
N ARG A 72 7.21 10.45 -15.22
CA ARG A 72 6.58 10.10 -13.94
C ARG A 72 7.28 8.90 -13.31
N SER A 73 7.49 8.95 -12.00
CA SER A 73 8.01 7.85 -11.20
C SER A 73 7.13 7.60 -9.96
N PHE A 74 7.15 6.38 -9.49
CA PHE A 74 6.43 5.93 -8.30
C PHE A 74 7.43 5.33 -7.33
N ALA A 75 7.40 5.76 -6.06
CA ALA A 75 8.21 5.17 -5.03
C ALA A 75 7.63 3.83 -4.58
N ASN A 76 8.48 2.95 -4.06
CA ASN A 76 8.03 1.68 -3.48
C ASN A 76 7.08 1.92 -2.30
N TRP A 77 6.17 0.99 -2.10
CA TRP A 77 5.17 1.05 -1.04
C TRP A 77 5.54 0.10 0.10
N THR A 78 5.53 0.62 1.34
CA THR A 78 6.04 -0.12 2.50
C THR A 78 5.02 -0.12 3.65
N PRO A 79 4.02 -1.01 3.63
CA PRO A 79 3.11 -1.18 4.75
C PRO A 79 3.80 -1.85 5.94
N THR A 80 3.34 -1.50 7.16
CA THR A 80 3.73 -2.15 8.41
C THR A 80 2.62 -3.09 8.86
N ILE A 81 2.98 -4.33 9.16
CA ILE A 81 2.05 -5.42 9.46
C ILE A 81 2.38 -5.96 10.86
N LEU A 82 1.34 -6.16 11.67
CA LEU A 82 1.45 -6.88 12.93
C LEU A 82 1.63 -8.36 12.66
N ASN A 83 2.59 -8.98 13.33
CA ASN A 83 2.80 -10.41 13.23
C ASN A 83 1.93 -11.13 14.27
N ASP A 84 1.21 -12.15 13.83
CA ASP A 84 0.43 -13.01 14.70
C ASP A 84 1.25 -14.28 15.01
N GLU A 85 0.97 -14.98 16.11
CA GLU A 85 1.69 -16.17 16.55
C GLU A 85 1.73 -17.30 15.51
N ASP A 86 0.78 -17.31 14.56
CA ASP A 86 0.76 -18.28 13.46
C ASP A 86 1.68 -17.92 12.28
N PHE A 87 2.30 -16.74 12.28
CA PHE A 87 3.20 -16.22 11.23
C PHE A 87 2.63 -16.28 9.81
N GLN A 88 1.32 -16.40 9.64
CA GLN A 88 0.69 -16.72 8.37
C GLN A 88 0.97 -15.68 7.29
N VAL A 89 0.88 -14.38 7.63
CA VAL A 89 1.13 -13.30 6.67
C VAL A 89 2.59 -13.27 6.27
N ARG A 90 3.50 -13.34 7.24
CA ARG A 90 4.93 -13.36 6.98
C ARG A 90 5.35 -14.57 6.15
N HIS A 91 4.86 -15.76 6.51
CA HIS A 91 5.12 -16.99 5.75
C HIS A 91 4.67 -16.88 4.30
N ALA A 92 3.48 -16.32 4.05
CA ALA A 92 3.00 -16.15 2.67
C ALA A 92 3.88 -15.20 1.86
N LEU A 93 4.39 -14.11 2.47
CA LEU A 93 5.33 -13.20 1.81
C LEU A 93 6.69 -13.84 1.56
N GLU A 94 7.17 -14.68 2.46
CA GLU A 94 8.40 -15.48 2.28
C GLU A 94 8.25 -16.50 1.14
N VAL A 95 7.11 -17.21 1.09
CA VAL A 95 6.77 -18.13 0.00
C VAL A 95 6.70 -17.37 -1.32
N TRP A 96 6.06 -16.20 -1.35
CA TRP A 96 5.98 -15.38 -2.56
C TRP A 96 7.35 -14.92 -3.04
N SER A 97 8.16 -14.38 -2.15
CA SER A 97 9.53 -13.96 -2.48
C SER A 97 10.38 -15.11 -3.00
N ASN A 98 10.33 -16.27 -2.32
CA ASN A 98 11.05 -17.47 -2.73
C ASN A 98 10.54 -18.05 -4.06
N ALA A 99 9.24 -17.92 -4.36
CA ALA A 99 8.67 -18.36 -5.62
C ALA A 99 9.09 -17.47 -6.82
N ILE A 100 9.35 -16.19 -6.57
CA ILE A 100 9.91 -15.27 -7.57
C ILE A 100 11.36 -15.64 -7.89
N ASN A 101 12.15 -15.92 -6.85
CA ASN A 101 13.55 -16.30 -7.00
C ASN A 101 13.97 -17.19 -5.82
N ARG A 102 14.18 -18.48 -6.09
CA ARG A 102 14.56 -19.47 -5.07
C ARG A 102 15.93 -19.18 -4.47
N HIS A 103 16.03 -19.21 -3.14
CA HIS A 103 17.24 -18.88 -2.40
C HIS A 103 18.47 -19.70 -2.81
N GLN A 104 18.32 -21.00 -3.09
CA GLN A 104 19.44 -21.90 -3.40
C GLN A 104 19.72 -22.00 -4.90
N ALA A 105 18.66 -22.07 -5.73
CA ALA A 105 18.79 -22.42 -7.14
C ALA A 105 18.83 -21.19 -8.05
N ASN A 106 18.48 -20.00 -7.55
CA ASN A 106 18.30 -18.78 -8.34
C ASN A 106 17.36 -18.99 -9.55
N LEU A 107 16.35 -19.84 -9.37
CA LEU A 107 15.36 -20.19 -10.38
C LEU A 107 13.98 -19.74 -9.87
N ARG A 108 13.13 -19.35 -10.82
CA ARG A 108 11.73 -19.01 -10.55
C ARG A 108 10.88 -20.28 -10.50
N GLU A 109 9.83 -20.26 -9.69
CA GLU A 109 8.85 -21.35 -9.63
C GLU A 109 8.15 -21.53 -10.98
N THR A 110 7.89 -22.77 -11.36
CA THR A 110 7.31 -23.13 -12.69
C THR A 110 5.91 -22.53 -12.90
N GLN A 111 5.17 -22.28 -11.85
CA GLN A 111 3.85 -21.63 -11.93
C GLN A 111 3.92 -20.11 -12.11
N LEU A 112 5.06 -19.48 -11.79
CA LEU A 112 5.27 -18.03 -11.84
C LEU A 112 6.24 -17.62 -12.98
N THR A 113 6.28 -18.36 -14.06
CA THR A 113 7.25 -18.17 -15.17
C THR A 113 7.08 -16.87 -15.94
N THR A 114 5.84 -16.36 -16.05
CA THR A 114 5.58 -15.11 -16.78
C THR A 114 5.67 -13.89 -15.86
N THR A 115 5.94 -12.74 -16.43
CA THR A 115 6.01 -11.47 -15.70
C THR A 115 4.68 -11.14 -15.00
N GLN A 116 3.56 -11.58 -15.56
CA GLN A 116 2.23 -11.36 -15.00
C GLN A 116 1.87 -12.34 -13.88
N SER A 117 2.45 -13.54 -13.88
CA SER A 117 2.03 -14.59 -12.96
C SER A 117 2.49 -14.38 -11.50
N TYR A 118 3.57 -13.62 -11.25
CA TYR A 118 4.04 -13.31 -9.90
C TYR A 118 3.61 -11.91 -9.40
N ARG A 119 3.00 -11.11 -10.27
CA ARG A 119 2.51 -9.78 -9.96
C ARG A 119 1.02 -9.84 -9.61
N THR A 120 0.61 -8.97 -8.73
CA THR A 120 -0.77 -8.90 -8.27
C THR A 120 -1.21 -7.47 -8.04
N THR A 121 -2.33 -7.28 -7.35
CA THR A 121 -2.87 -5.99 -6.96
C THR A 121 -2.91 -5.84 -5.46
N ALA A 122 -2.83 -4.60 -4.97
CA ALA A 122 -3.18 -4.27 -3.61
C ALA A 122 -4.11 -3.05 -3.61
N THR A 123 -4.97 -2.99 -2.62
CA THR A 123 -5.94 -1.91 -2.48
C THR A 123 -5.86 -1.30 -1.07
N VAL A 124 -5.71 0.02 -1.01
CA VAL A 124 -5.82 0.80 0.23
C VAL A 124 -7.12 1.59 0.17
N THR A 125 -8.01 1.34 1.11
CA THR A 125 -9.32 2.01 1.19
C THR A 125 -9.39 2.85 2.46
N GLN A 126 -9.79 4.09 2.31
CA GLN A 126 -10.01 5.02 3.41
C GLN A 126 -11.52 5.18 3.65
N TYR A 127 -11.92 5.17 4.92
CA TYR A 127 -13.31 5.23 5.35
C TYR A 127 -13.63 6.56 6.05
N ASN A 128 -14.90 6.92 6.03
CA ASN A 128 -15.44 7.99 6.87
C ASN A 128 -15.79 7.45 8.28
N LYS A 129 -16.25 8.35 9.16
CA LYS A 129 -16.63 8.01 10.54
C LYS A 129 -17.84 7.06 10.65
N VAL A 130 -18.60 6.88 9.57
CA VAL A 130 -19.78 6.01 9.51
C VAL A 130 -19.41 4.64 8.90
N GLY A 131 -18.14 4.42 8.56
CA GLY A 131 -17.68 3.16 7.96
C GLY A 131 -17.91 3.04 6.44
N VAL A 132 -18.31 4.13 5.78
CA VAL A 132 -18.49 4.14 4.33
C VAL A 132 -17.15 4.45 3.66
N PRO A 133 -16.75 3.67 2.62
CA PRO A 133 -15.52 3.94 1.88
C PRO A 133 -15.61 5.29 1.16
N VAL A 134 -14.61 6.14 1.38
CA VAL A 134 -14.53 7.47 0.78
C VAL A 134 -13.65 7.44 -0.45
N ARG A 135 -12.53 6.72 -0.38
CA ARG A 135 -11.56 6.66 -1.46
C ARG A 135 -10.76 5.37 -1.39
N SER A 136 -10.55 4.77 -2.55
CA SER A 136 -9.72 3.56 -2.69
C SER A 136 -8.61 3.82 -3.70
N TYR A 137 -7.41 3.33 -3.37
CA TYR A 137 -6.24 3.37 -4.23
C TYR A 137 -5.84 1.94 -4.54
N GLU A 138 -5.73 1.63 -5.81
CA GLU A 138 -5.32 0.32 -6.30
C GLU A 138 -3.90 0.41 -6.87
N PHE A 139 -3.01 -0.42 -6.36
CA PHE A 139 -1.67 -0.62 -6.89
C PHE A 139 -1.70 -1.73 -7.93
N VAL A 140 -1.13 -1.48 -9.08
CA VAL A 140 -1.18 -2.41 -10.23
C VAL A 140 0.19 -3.04 -10.42
N ASN A 141 0.21 -4.35 -10.66
CA ASN A 141 1.42 -5.15 -10.87
C ASN A 141 2.39 -5.12 -9.66
N LEU A 142 1.84 -5.24 -8.46
CA LEU A 142 2.59 -5.23 -7.21
C LEU A 142 3.29 -6.56 -6.95
N PHE A 143 4.51 -6.51 -6.42
CA PHE A 143 5.27 -7.67 -5.97
C PHE A 143 6.24 -7.28 -4.84
N PRO A 144 6.57 -8.20 -3.91
CA PRO A 144 7.49 -7.92 -2.81
C PRO A 144 8.93 -7.80 -3.32
N VAL A 145 9.65 -6.80 -2.80
CA VAL A 145 11.08 -6.54 -3.09
C VAL A 145 11.94 -6.82 -1.88
N ASN A 146 11.50 -6.38 -0.70
CA ASN A 146 12.25 -6.52 0.52
C ASN A 146 11.31 -6.83 1.70
N LEU A 147 11.59 -7.93 2.39
CA LEU A 147 10.93 -8.32 3.62
C LEU A 147 11.89 -8.00 4.78
N GLN A 148 11.54 -7.01 5.58
CA GLN A 148 12.41 -6.55 6.66
C GLN A 148 12.59 -7.61 7.75
N ALA A 149 13.76 -7.57 8.41
CA ALA A 149 14.04 -8.39 9.57
C ALA A 149 13.12 -8.00 10.75
N ILE A 150 12.87 -8.96 11.63
CA ILE A 150 12.20 -8.75 12.92
C ILE A 150 13.27 -8.91 13.99
N ASP A 151 13.44 -7.90 14.83
CA ASP A 151 14.33 -7.98 15.98
C ASP A 151 13.62 -8.71 17.13
N VAL A 152 14.24 -9.76 17.64
CA VAL A 152 13.74 -10.53 18.79
C VAL A 152 14.56 -10.21 20.04
N ASN A 153 13.89 -9.89 21.14
CA ASN A 153 14.52 -9.52 22.39
C ASN A 153 13.72 -10.05 23.57
N TRP A 154 14.41 -10.61 24.57
CA TRP A 154 13.79 -11.18 25.77
C TRP A 154 13.19 -10.13 26.71
N ASP A 155 13.65 -8.90 26.63
CA ASP A 155 13.24 -7.81 27.52
C ASP A 155 12.02 -7.03 27.00
N THR A 156 11.50 -7.38 25.82
CA THR A 156 10.41 -6.65 25.17
C THR A 156 9.14 -7.48 25.16
N ASP A 157 8.10 -6.97 25.80
CA ASP A 157 6.74 -7.55 25.81
C ASP A 157 5.82 -6.72 24.90
N ALA A 158 6.12 -6.71 23.61
CA ALA A 158 5.35 -6.02 22.58
C ALA A 158 5.00 -6.97 21.44
N ILE A 159 3.88 -6.70 20.77
CA ILE A 159 3.52 -7.45 19.56
C ILE A 159 4.55 -7.14 18.46
N GLU A 160 5.06 -8.18 17.83
CA GLU A 160 6.00 -8.04 16.74
C GLU A 160 5.38 -7.33 15.53
N GLU A 161 6.18 -6.47 14.93
CA GLU A 161 5.83 -5.75 13.71
C GLU A 161 6.91 -5.95 12.66
N PHE A 162 6.51 -6.04 11.42
CA PHE A 162 7.44 -6.05 10.31
C PHE A 162 6.91 -5.23 9.14
N SER A 163 7.80 -4.78 8.29
CA SER A 163 7.45 -4.09 7.06
C SER A 163 7.88 -4.90 5.85
N CYS A 164 7.10 -4.85 4.81
CA CYS A 164 7.43 -5.41 3.51
C CYS A 164 7.40 -4.29 2.47
N GLU A 165 8.49 -4.16 1.74
CA GLU A 165 8.60 -3.21 0.64
C GLU A 165 8.11 -3.85 -0.65
N PHE A 166 7.20 -3.18 -1.33
CA PHE A 166 6.61 -3.61 -2.60
C PHE A 166 6.96 -2.63 -3.71
N ALA A 167 7.35 -3.15 -4.86
CA ALA A 167 7.39 -2.41 -6.10
C ALA A 167 6.09 -2.63 -6.87
N TYR A 168 5.68 -1.63 -7.64
CA TYR A 168 4.49 -1.67 -8.50
C TYR A 168 4.71 -0.76 -9.71
N ASP A 169 3.94 -0.97 -10.79
CA ASP A 169 4.11 -0.20 -12.01
C ASP A 169 3.46 1.20 -11.91
N TYR A 170 2.23 1.25 -11.41
CA TYR A 170 1.49 2.49 -11.18
C TYR A 170 0.33 2.26 -10.23
N TRP A 171 -0.29 3.33 -9.79
CA TRP A 171 -1.52 3.27 -9.01
C TRP A 171 -2.65 4.03 -9.69
N ARG A 172 -3.87 3.65 -9.38
CA ARG A 172 -5.08 4.35 -9.82
C ARG A 172 -6.06 4.53 -8.67
N VAL A 173 -6.91 5.54 -8.78
CA VAL A 173 -8.05 5.67 -7.88
C VAL A 173 -9.12 4.71 -8.37
N ALA A 174 -9.44 3.71 -7.56
CA ALA A 174 -10.59 2.85 -7.81
C ALA A 174 -11.88 3.57 -7.37
N ALA A 175 -12.97 3.39 -8.11
CA ALA A 175 -14.27 3.80 -7.61
C ALA A 175 -14.53 3.04 -6.29
N PRO A 176 -14.97 3.71 -5.21
CA PRO A 176 -15.28 3.01 -3.97
C PRO A 176 -16.39 2.01 -4.24
N THR A 177 -16.06 0.73 -4.16
CA THR A 177 -17.08 -0.32 -4.22
C THR A 177 -17.86 -0.24 -2.94
N ILE A 178 -19.06 0.32 -2.98
CA ILE A 178 -20.00 0.31 -1.86
C ILE A 178 -20.51 -1.14 -1.75
N THR A 179 -19.73 -1.99 -1.10
CA THR A 179 -20.17 -3.34 -0.73
C THR A 179 -20.61 -3.28 0.73
N GLY A 180 -21.82 -2.81 0.96
CA GLY A 180 -22.40 -2.76 2.28
C GLY A 180 -23.84 -2.29 2.22
N THR A 181 -24.77 -3.22 2.25
CA THR A 181 -26.15 -2.96 2.65
C THR A 181 -26.07 -2.41 4.08
N LEU A 182 -26.42 -1.14 4.26
CA LEU A 182 -26.69 -0.58 5.59
C LEU A 182 -27.79 -1.45 6.21
N VAL A 183 -27.40 -2.29 7.16
CA VAL A 183 -28.38 -2.87 8.10
C VAL A 183 -28.67 -1.74 9.10
N VAL A 184 -29.82 -1.14 8.95
CA VAL A 184 -30.42 -0.22 9.90
C VAL A 184 -30.91 -1.00 11.11
#